data_662d243d1b2cee35672013a0c72555aa
#
_entry.id   662d243d1b2cee35672013a0c72555aa
#
_cell.length_a   1.000
_cell.length_b   1.000
_cell.length_c   1.000
_cell.angle_alpha   90.00
_cell.angle_beta   90.00
_cell.angle_gamma   90.00
#
_symmetry.space_group_name_H-M   'P 1'
#
loop_
_entity.id
_entity.type
_entity.pdbx_description
1 polymer ?
#
loop_
_entity_poly.entity_id
_entity_poly.type
_entity_poly.pdbx_seq_one_letter_code
_entity_poly.pdbx_strand_id
1 'polypeptide(L)'
;FIQYLPQWKTYIGQIKLGVRTNTDDIQGSIINQRDWPKISSERLDQYLNNFRGIIQQIPPKVSSVHINGERAYKKALQNDDFELFPKEVKIEELLLMKWNQANGIIEIKIKCSAGTYIRSIARDLGTILNSEGCLLKLKRISACGFHEKNSIKISDIKKNPRNLIIPTISALDHISTLVLINEEEINFWQTGRVIKFDSKNFTKNCSFDYTKPIKIIDLKKNLLGIGFINEEQTNLNPKLVLNAK
;
A
#
# COMPACT_ATOMS: atom_id res chain seq x y z
N PHE A 1 10.19 -7.61 7.75
CA PHE A 1 9.84 -6.22 8.14
C PHE A 1 8.68 -5.62 7.35
N ILE A 2 8.50 -5.96 6.07
CA ILE A 2 7.47 -5.35 5.21
C ILE A 2 6.05 -5.45 5.81
N GLN A 3 5.73 -6.53 6.49
CA GLN A 3 4.42 -6.71 7.15
C GLN A 3 4.14 -5.70 8.28
N TYR A 4 5.19 -5.09 8.83
CA TYR A 4 5.09 -4.10 9.90
C TYR A 4 5.04 -2.66 9.36
N LEU A 5 5.26 -2.45 8.07
CA LEU A 5 5.12 -1.14 7.44
C LEU A 5 3.65 -0.82 7.13
N PRO A 6 3.28 0.46 7.08
CA PRO A 6 1.93 0.84 6.66
C PRO A 6 1.59 0.26 5.28
N GLN A 7 0.45 -0.41 5.17
CA GLN A 7 0.07 -1.11 3.93
C GLN A 7 -0.58 -0.20 2.88
N TRP A 8 -0.71 1.09 3.20
CA TRP A 8 -1.32 2.07 2.32
C TRP A 8 -0.38 2.55 1.22
N LYS A 9 -0.95 2.79 0.04
CA LYS A 9 -0.30 3.40 -1.11
C LYS A 9 -1.14 4.56 -1.60
N THR A 10 -0.49 5.65 -1.98
CA THR A 10 -1.18 6.80 -2.57
C THR A 10 -0.67 7.05 -3.97
N TYR A 11 -1.60 7.27 -4.89
CA TYR A 11 -1.33 7.52 -6.30
C TYR A 11 -2.02 8.79 -6.77
N ILE A 12 -1.41 9.43 -7.78
CA ILE A 12 -2.09 10.34 -8.69
C ILE A 12 -2.21 9.60 -10.01
N GLY A 13 -3.42 9.47 -10.52
CA GLY A 13 -3.72 8.77 -11.75
C GLY A 13 -4.52 9.63 -12.72
N GLN A 14 -4.27 9.46 -14.02
CA GLN A 14 -5.11 10.00 -15.07
C GLN A 14 -5.82 8.86 -15.77
N ILE A 15 -7.13 8.94 -15.87
CA ILE A 15 -8.03 7.98 -16.53
C ILE A 15 -8.45 8.61 -17.86
N LYS A 16 -8.35 7.87 -18.95
CA LYS A 16 -8.90 8.22 -20.25
C LYS A 16 -10.23 7.50 -20.43
N LEU A 17 -11.30 8.25 -20.61
CA LEU A 17 -12.59 7.72 -21.05
C LEU A 17 -12.62 7.58 -22.58
N GLY A 18 -13.51 6.72 -23.04
CA GLY A 18 -13.76 6.49 -24.46
C GLY A 18 -12.90 5.39 -25.09
N VAL A 19 -11.95 4.83 -24.37
CA VAL A 19 -11.02 3.82 -24.88
C VAL A 19 -10.85 2.69 -23.89
N ARG A 20 -10.98 1.46 -24.36
CA ARG A 20 -10.64 0.23 -23.63
C ARG A 20 -9.46 -0.46 -24.31
N THR A 21 -8.55 -0.96 -23.51
CA THR A 21 -7.39 -1.73 -23.98
C THR A 21 -7.35 -3.11 -23.34
N ASN A 22 -6.61 -4.03 -23.92
CA ASN A 22 -6.44 -5.40 -23.38
C ASN A 22 -5.64 -5.45 -22.08
N THR A 23 -4.93 -4.37 -21.71
CA THR A 23 -4.14 -4.26 -20.46
C THR A 23 -4.79 -3.35 -19.40
N ASP A 24 -5.94 -2.75 -19.72
CA ASP A 24 -6.62 -1.71 -18.92
C ASP A 24 -5.75 -0.44 -18.73
N ASP A 25 -4.67 -0.25 -19.52
CA ASP A 25 -3.86 0.97 -19.58
C ASP A 25 -3.58 1.37 -21.03
N ILE A 26 -3.16 2.60 -21.25
CA ILE A 26 -3.02 3.20 -22.58
C ILE A 26 -1.92 2.56 -23.45
N GLN A 27 -1.04 1.74 -22.88
CA GLN A 27 0.03 1.05 -23.61
C GLN A 27 -0.46 -0.25 -24.29
N GLY A 28 -1.64 -0.74 -23.88
CA GLY A 28 -2.26 -1.92 -24.48
C GLY A 28 -2.89 -1.64 -25.85
N SER A 29 -3.18 -2.72 -26.58
CA SER A 29 -3.92 -2.64 -27.83
C SER A 29 -5.38 -2.26 -27.57
N ILE A 30 -5.91 -1.33 -28.35
CA ILE A 30 -7.31 -0.89 -28.26
C ILE A 30 -8.22 -2.06 -28.67
N ILE A 31 -9.16 -2.41 -27.81
CA ILE A 31 -10.16 -3.48 -28.06
C ILE A 31 -11.57 -2.94 -28.23
N ASN A 32 -11.87 -1.75 -27.67
CA ASN A 32 -13.15 -1.09 -27.87
C ASN A 32 -13.03 0.43 -27.71
N GLN A 33 -13.94 1.17 -28.36
CA GLN A 33 -14.07 2.62 -28.22
C GLN A 33 -15.55 2.99 -28.14
N ARG A 34 -15.87 3.95 -27.27
CA ARG A 34 -17.23 4.46 -27.08
C ARG A 34 -17.17 5.86 -26.50
N ASP A 35 -17.99 6.77 -27.03
CA ASP A 35 -18.10 8.12 -26.50
C ASP A 35 -18.42 8.12 -25.00
N TRP A 36 -18.05 9.20 -24.34
CA TRP A 36 -18.32 9.41 -22.91
C TRP A 36 -19.40 10.48 -22.70
N PRO A 37 -20.18 10.37 -21.61
CA PRO A 37 -21.27 11.31 -21.35
C PRO A 37 -20.76 12.71 -21.02
N LYS A 38 -21.55 13.72 -21.40
CA LYS A 38 -21.34 15.11 -20.97
C LYS A 38 -21.90 15.25 -19.56
N ILE A 39 -21.03 15.30 -18.56
CA ILE A 39 -21.40 15.40 -17.14
C ILE A 39 -20.57 16.44 -16.41
N SER A 40 -21.14 17.04 -15.36
CA SER A 40 -20.42 17.98 -14.50
C SER A 40 -19.41 17.25 -13.58
N SER A 41 -18.48 18.00 -13.00
CA SER A 41 -17.52 17.47 -12.02
C SER A 41 -18.22 16.87 -10.80
N GLU A 42 -19.30 17.50 -10.31
CA GLU A 42 -20.09 17.04 -9.17
C GLU A 42 -20.74 15.69 -9.47
N ARG A 43 -21.30 15.56 -10.68
CA ARG A 43 -21.92 14.29 -11.12
C ARG A 43 -20.87 13.20 -11.27
N LEU A 44 -19.70 13.52 -11.82
CA LEU A 44 -18.58 12.57 -11.92
C LEU A 44 -18.12 12.10 -10.52
N ASP A 45 -17.99 13.02 -9.55
CA ASP A 45 -17.60 12.66 -8.18
C ASP A 45 -18.64 11.74 -7.50
N GLN A 46 -19.94 11.91 -7.81
CA GLN A 46 -20.97 10.96 -7.36
C GLN A 46 -20.73 9.53 -7.89
N TYR A 47 -20.30 9.38 -9.14
CA TYR A 47 -19.93 8.06 -9.68
C TYR A 47 -18.68 7.49 -8.99
N LEU A 48 -17.71 8.34 -8.61
CA LEU A 48 -16.53 7.90 -7.86
C LEU A 48 -16.86 7.36 -6.46
N ASN A 49 -18.04 7.68 -5.89
CA ASN A 49 -18.48 7.10 -4.61
C ASN A 49 -18.57 5.56 -4.65
N ASN A 50 -18.85 4.97 -5.82
CA ASN A 50 -18.90 3.51 -5.98
C ASN A 50 -17.54 2.82 -5.73
N PHE A 51 -16.45 3.59 -5.73
CA PHE A 51 -15.10 3.09 -5.52
C PHE A 51 -14.52 3.48 -4.15
N ARG A 52 -15.27 4.13 -3.26
CA ARG A 52 -14.82 4.50 -1.91
C ARG A 52 -15.17 3.40 -0.91
N GLY A 53 -14.32 3.21 0.10
CA GLY A 53 -14.54 2.18 1.12
C GLY A 53 -14.04 0.80 0.69
N ILE A 54 -14.74 -0.24 1.11
CA ILE A 54 -14.43 -1.64 0.76
C ILE A 54 -15.17 -1.99 -0.52
N ILE A 55 -14.43 -2.44 -1.53
CA ILE A 55 -14.99 -2.82 -2.83
C ILE A 55 -14.48 -4.19 -3.28
N GLN A 56 -15.26 -4.86 -4.12
CA GLN A 56 -14.84 -6.05 -4.85
C GLN A 56 -14.31 -5.66 -6.22
N GLN A 57 -13.04 -5.95 -6.50
CA GLN A 57 -12.37 -5.56 -7.72
C GLN A 57 -11.85 -6.77 -8.49
N ILE A 58 -12.20 -6.87 -9.77
CA ILE A 58 -11.60 -7.86 -10.68
C ILE A 58 -10.25 -7.32 -11.16
N PRO A 59 -9.13 -8.01 -10.88
CA PRO A 59 -7.81 -7.59 -11.35
C PRO A 59 -7.72 -7.50 -12.88
N PRO A 60 -6.75 -6.73 -13.45
CA PRO A 60 -6.49 -6.78 -14.89
C PRO A 60 -5.96 -8.17 -15.30
N LYS A 61 -6.25 -8.60 -16.54
CA LYS A 61 -5.70 -9.86 -17.09
C LYS A 61 -4.16 -9.86 -17.03
N VAL A 62 -3.54 -8.74 -17.35
CA VAL A 62 -2.08 -8.56 -17.22
C VAL A 62 -1.73 -8.13 -15.80
N SER A 63 -1.68 -9.08 -14.88
CA SER A 63 -1.35 -8.85 -13.46
C SER A 63 -0.49 -9.95 -12.89
N SER A 64 0.08 -9.71 -11.69
CA SER A 64 0.87 -10.70 -10.95
C SER A 64 0.03 -11.63 -10.06
N VAL A 65 -1.29 -11.64 -10.21
CA VAL A 65 -2.18 -12.58 -9.51
C VAL A 65 -1.84 -14.00 -9.93
N HIS A 66 -1.86 -14.93 -8.98
CA HIS A 66 -1.68 -16.35 -9.28
C HIS A 66 -3.03 -17.00 -9.59
N ILE A 67 -3.04 -17.82 -10.64
CA ILE A 67 -4.15 -18.66 -11.06
C ILE A 67 -3.59 -20.07 -11.22
N ASN A 68 -4.03 -21.00 -10.40
CA ASN A 68 -3.55 -22.39 -10.42
C ASN A 68 -2.02 -22.51 -10.39
N GLY A 69 -1.36 -21.67 -9.54
CA GLY A 69 0.10 -21.67 -9.38
C GLY A 69 0.88 -20.84 -10.39
N GLU A 70 0.25 -20.34 -11.45
CA GLU A 70 0.88 -19.52 -12.48
C GLU A 70 0.44 -18.06 -12.42
N ARG A 71 1.29 -17.12 -12.86
CA ARG A 71 0.97 -15.69 -12.92
C ARG A 71 0.02 -15.38 -14.06
N ALA A 72 -1.04 -14.60 -13.79
CA ALA A 72 -2.04 -14.22 -14.79
C ALA A 72 -1.43 -13.56 -16.04
N TYR A 73 -0.41 -12.70 -15.87
CA TYR A 73 0.26 -12.07 -17.03
C TYR A 73 0.91 -13.07 -17.99
N LYS A 74 1.41 -14.24 -17.50
CA LYS A 74 1.98 -15.27 -18.37
C LYS A 74 0.91 -15.92 -19.23
N LYS A 75 -0.23 -16.28 -18.61
CA LYS A 75 -1.40 -16.81 -19.32
C LYS A 75 -1.93 -15.83 -20.35
N ALA A 76 -2.02 -14.53 -19.98
CA ALA A 76 -2.45 -13.48 -20.90
C ALA A 76 -1.52 -13.33 -22.12
N LEU A 77 -0.19 -13.52 -21.97
CA LEU A 77 0.77 -13.50 -23.06
C LEU A 77 0.64 -14.71 -23.99
N GLN A 78 0.19 -15.84 -23.48
CA GLN A 78 -0.05 -17.08 -24.24
C GLN A 78 -1.43 -17.08 -24.91
N ASN A 79 -2.22 -16.03 -24.73
CA ASN A 79 -3.62 -15.91 -25.14
C ASN A 79 -4.51 -17.04 -24.57
N ASP A 80 -4.12 -17.60 -23.41
CA ASP A 80 -4.96 -18.54 -22.69
C ASP A 80 -6.25 -17.85 -22.24
N ASP A 81 -7.36 -18.59 -22.25
CA ASP A 81 -8.59 -18.15 -21.64
C ASP A 81 -8.61 -18.52 -20.17
N PHE A 82 -8.83 -17.53 -19.31
CA PHE A 82 -8.90 -17.71 -17.87
C PHE A 82 -9.78 -16.64 -17.22
N GLU A 83 -10.39 -17.00 -16.13
CA GLU A 83 -11.21 -16.10 -15.31
C GLU A 83 -10.41 -15.57 -14.12
N LEU A 84 -10.67 -14.32 -13.78
CA LEU A 84 -10.17 -13.66 -12.58
C LEU A 84 -11.31 -13.40 -11.62
N PHE A 85 -11.15 -13.85 -10.40
CA PHE A 85 -12.15 -13.65 -9.36
C PHE A 85 -12.00 -12.29 -8.69
N PRO A 86 -13.13 -11.67 -8.28
CA PRO A 86 -13.10 -10.44 -7.50
C PRO A 86 -12.25 -10.61 -6.24
N LYS A 87 -11.52 -9.56 -5.89
CA LYS A 87 -10.76 -9.45 -4.64
C LYS A 87 -11.19 -8.23 -3.88
N GLU A 88 -11.37 -8.41 -2.58
CA GLU A 88 -11.63 -7.30 -1.69
C GLU A 88 -10.43 -6.39 -1.59
N VAL A 89 -10.66 -5.09 -1.80
CA VAL A 89 -9.68 -4.02 -1.62
C VAL A 89 -10.34 -2.85 -0.89
N LYS A 90 -9.53 -2.06 -0.19
CA LYS A 90 -10.02 -0.89 0.54
C LYS A 90 -9.47 0.40 -0.06
N ILE A 91 -10.36 1.29 -0.42
CA ILE A 91 -10.06 2.65 -0.87
C ILE A 91 -10.37 3.60 0.30
N GLU A 92 -9.33 4.12 0.92
CA GLU A 92 -9.47 5.02 2.08
C GLU A 92 -9.84 6.43 1.65
N GLU A 93 -9.24 6.90 0.55
CA GLU A 93 -9.49 8.21 -0.03
C GLU A 93 -9.53 8.10 -1.56
N LEU A 94 -10.50 8.72 -2.18
CA LEU A 94 -10.56 8.92 -3.62
C LEU A 94 -11.10 10.32 -3.91
N LEU A 95 -10.25 11.17 -4.47
CA LEU A 95 -10.55 12.57 -4.76
C LEU A 95 -10.50 12.81 -6.26
N LEU A 96 -11.51 13.49 -6.79
CA LEU A 96 -11.49 14.06 -8.13
C LEU A 96 -10.62 15.32 -8.09
N MET A 97 -9.47 15.30 -8.77
CA MET A 97 -8.55 16.43 -8.85
C MET A 97 -8.89 17.35 -10.02
N LYS A 98 -9.21 16.76 -11.16
CA LYS A 98 -9.53 17.50 -12.39
C LYS A 98 -10.41 16.67 -13.32
N TRP A 99 -11.37 17.32 -13.94
CA TRP A 99 -12.15 16.76 -15.03
C TRP A 99 -11.99 17.60 -16.30
N ASN A 100 -11.48 17.00 -17.36
CA ASN A 100 -11.41 17.62 -18.68
C ASN A 100 -12.42 16.92 -19.60
N GLN A 101 -13.64 17.47 -19.62
CA GLN A 101 -14.77 16.95 -20.41
C GLN A 101 -14.46 16.88 -21.91
N ALA A 102 -13.74 17.87 -22.47
CA ALA A 102 -13.46 17.91 -23.89
C ALA A 102 -12.59 16.75 -24.37
N ASN A 103 -11.66 16.30 -23.54
CA ASN A 103 -10.73 15.24 -23.85
C ASN A 103 -11.06 13.90 -23.16
N GLY A 104 -12.10 13.84 -22.33
CA GLY A 104 -12.45 12.64 -21.57
C GLY A 104 -11.34 12.21 -20.59
N ILE A 105 -10.63 13.18 -19.96
CA ILE A 105 -9.53 12.89 -19.03
C ILE A 105 -9.93 13.27 -17.61
N ILE A 106 -9.86 12.29 -16.72
CA ILE A 106 -10.13 12.43 -15.29
C ILE A 106 -8.81 12.29 -14.55
N GLU A 107 -8.48 13.25 -13.68
CA GLU A 107 -7.35 13.14 -12.77
C GLU A 107 -7.85 12.88 -11.35
N ILE A 108 -7.33 11.83 -10.74
CA ILE A 108 -7.69 11.40 -9.38
C ILE A 108 -6.47 11.30 -8.48
N LYS A 109 -6.68 11.56 -7.19
CA LYS A 109 -5.79 11.13 -6.12
C LYS A 109 -6.46 9.99 -5.36
N ILE A 110 -5.76 8.90 -5.16
CA ILE A 110 -6.30 7.71 -4.50
C ILE A 110 -5.35 7.16 -3.45
N LYS A 111 -5.85 6.93 -2.22
CA LYS A 111 -5.18 6.20 -1.14
C LYS A 111 -5.88 4.86 -0.94
N CYS A 112 -5.15 3.77 -1.11
CA CYS A 112 -5.73 2.43 -1.16
C CYS A 112 -4.83 1.37 -0.52
N SER A 113 -5.43 0.24 -0.19
CA SER A 113 -4.75 -0.94 0.33
C SER A 113 -3.80 -1.58 -0.69
N ALA A 114 -2.89 -2.41 -0.22
CA ALA A 114 -2.09 -3.27 -1.09
C ALA A 114 -3.02 -4.19 -1.91
N GLY A 115 -2.61 -4.49 -3.14
CA GLY A 115 -3.41 -5.34 -4.06
C GLY A 115 -4.43 -4.58 -4.90
N THR A 116 -4.69 -3.29 -4.64
CA THR A 116 -5.57 -2.46 -5.46
C THR A 116 -4.95 -2.16 -6.83
N TYR A 117 -5.70 -2.38 -7.89
CA TYR A 117 -5.31 -2.06 -9.28
C TYR A 117 -6.01 -0.79 -9.75
N ILE A 118 -5.25 0.29 -9.94
CA ILE A 118 -5.81 1.57 -10.43
C ILE A 118 -6.30 1.42 -11.87
N ARG A 119 -5.73 0.49 -12.65
CA ARG A 119 -6.21 0.12 -14.00
C ARG A 119 -7.64 -0.42 -13.97
N SER A 120 -7.96 -1.29 -13.02
CA SER A 120 -9.33 -1.80 -12.87
C SER A 120 -10.31 -0.69 -12.50
N ILE A 121 -9.91 0.28 -11.64
CA ILE A 121 -10.76 1.43 -11.33
C ILE A 121 -11.05 2.24 -12.61
N ALA A 122 -10.04 2.45 -13.47
CA ALA A 122 -10.21 3.17 -14.73
C ALA A 122 -11.19 2.46 -15.68
N ARG A 123 -11.03 1.15 -15.85
CA ARG A 123 -11.93 0.28 -16.64
C ARG A 123 -13.36 0.33 -16.10
N ASP A 124 -13.52 0.08 -14.80
CA ASP A 124 -14.82 -0.06 -14.17
C ASP A 124 -15.57 1.28 -14.11
N LEU A 125 -14.84 2.41 -13.95
CA LEU A 125 -15.44 3.74 -14.06
C LEU A 125 -15.97 4.01 -15.47
N GLY A 126 -15.22 3.63 -16.52
CA GLY A 126 -15.70 3.69 -17.89
C GLY A 126 -17.02 2.93 -18.07
N THR A 127 -17.08 1.70 -17.55
CA THR A 127 -18.28 0.86 -17.60
C THR A 127 -19.48 1.49 -16.88
N ILE A 128 -19.29 2.03 -15.66
CA ILE A 128 -20.36 2.69 -14.89
C ILE A 128 -20.89 3.94 -15.59
N LEU A 129 -20.01 4.64 -16.31
CA LEU A 129 -20.38 5.80 -17.12
C LEU A 129 -20.99 5.43 -18.49
N ASN A 130 -21.28 4.15 -18.73
CA ASN A 130 -21.75 3.64 -20.02
C ASN A 130 -20.83 4.04 -21.20
N SER A 131 -19.52 4.04 -20.92
CA SER A 131 -18.42 4.34 -21.83
C SER A 131 -17.35 3.25 -21.71
N GLU A 132 -16.16 3.52 -22.24
CA GLU A 132 -14.95 2.74 -22.01
C GLU A 132 -13.97 3.55 -21.15
N GLY A 133 -13.02 2.87 -20.50
CA GLY A 133 -12.02 3.53 -19.68
C GLY A 133 -10.73 2.74 -19.58
N CYS A 134 -9.60 3.45 -19.62
CA CYS A 134 -8.28 2.89 -19.33
C CYS A 134 -7.41 3.89 -18.56
N LEU A 135 -6.39 3.36 -17.90
CA LEU A 135 -5.42 4.19 -17.18
C LEU A 135 -4.47 4.87 -18.18
N LEU A 136 -4.45 6.21 -18.19
CA LEU A 136 -3.59 7.00 -19.07
C LEU A 136 -2.21 7.24 -18.44
N LYS A 137 -2.18 7.64 -17.17
CA LYS A 137 -0.94 7.88 -16.42
C LYS A 137 -1.11 7.46 -14.96
N LEU A 138 -0.02 7.02 -14.34
CA LEU A 138 0.00 6.67 -12.92
C LEU A 138 1.31 7.10 -12.28
N LYS A 139 1.20 7.80 -11.16
CA LYS A 139 2.33 8.17 -10.33
C LYS A 139 2.06 7.77 -8.88
N ARG A 140 2.91 6.93 -8.31
CA ARG A 140 2.83 6.59 -6.88
C ARG A 140 3.57 7.65 -6.07
N ILE A 141 2.85 8.34 -5.19
CA ILE A 141 3.40 9.43 -4.37
C ILE A 141 3.69 9.01 -2.93
N SER A 142 3.11 7.88 -2.46
CA SER A 142 3.55 7.24 -1.22
C SER A 142 3.31 5.73 -1.24
N ALA A 143 4.13 5.00 -0.48
CA ALA A 143 3.97 3.57 -0.22
C ALA A 143 4.71 3.18 1.06
N CYS A 144 4.09 2.31 1.86
CA CYS A 144 4.71 1.74 3.07
C CYS A 144 5.23 2.80 4.06
N GLY A 145 4.56 3.96 4.16
CA GLY A 145 5.00 5.08 5.00
C GLY A 145 6.05 6.00 4.36
N PHE A 146 6.61 5.63 3.21
CA PHE A 146 7.56 6.47 2.49
C PHE A 146 6.85 7.37 1.47
N HIS A 147 7.32 8.62 1.35
CA HIS A 147 6.76 9.61 0.43
C HIS A 147 7.75 9.96 -0.67
N GLU A 148 7.24 10.25 -1.87
CA GLU A 148 8.05 10.67 -3.02
C GLU A 148 8.97 11.87 -2.71
N LYS A 149 8.47 12.83 -1.92
CA LYS A 149 9.26 14.01 -1.53
C LYS A 149 10.59 13.68 -0.82
N ASN A 150 10.69 12.48 -0.23
CA ASN A 150 11.86 11.98 0.45
C ASN A 150 12.66 11.00 -0.43
N SER A 151 12.24 10.78 -1.68
CA SER A 151 12.95 9.91 -2.60
C SER A 151 14.21 10.59 -3.15
N ILE A 152 15.20 9.78 -3.47
CA ILE A 152 16.46 10.20 -4.06
C ILE A 152 16.62 9.59 -5.45
N LYS A 153 17.34 10.29 -6.33
CA LYS A 153 17.61 9.78 -7.68
C LYS A 153 18.67 8.66 -7.61
N ILE A 154 18.55 7.67 -8.48
CA ILE A 154 19.53 6.56 -8.58
C ILE A 154 20.94 7.09 -8.84
N SER A 155 21.07 8.19 -9.62
CA SER A 155 22.36 8.85 -9.86
C SER A 155 23.05 9.34 -8.59
N ASP A 156 22.29 9.73 -7.56
CA ASP A 156 22.83 10.29 -6.33
C ASP A 156 23.34 9.18 -5.39
N ILE A 157 22.76 7.97 -5.48
CA ILE A 157 23.20 6.78 -4.72
C ILE A 157 24.66 6.44 -5.04
N LYS A 158 25.09 6.61 -6.29
CA LYS A 158 26.47 6.30 -6.73
C LYS A 158 27.51 7.22 -6.06
N LYS A 159 27.11 8.41 -5.64
CA LYS A 159 28.05 9.41 -5.05
C LYS A 159 28.33 9.15 -3.57
N ASN A 160 27.32 8.79 -2.80
CA ASN A 160 27.46 8.56 -1.36
C ASN A 160 26.36 7.61 -0.81
N PRO A 161 26.46 6.29 -1.03
CA PRO A 161 25.38 5.35 -0.71
C PRO A 161 25.07 5.25 0.79
N ARG A 162 26.08 5.40 1.67
CA ARG A 162 25.91 5.17 3.12
C ARG A 162 25.02 6.23 3.78
N ASN A 163 25.13 7.49 3.37
CA ASN A 163 24.36 8.59 3.97
C ASN A 163 22.90 8.63 3.51
N LEU A 164 22.51 7.77 2.56
CA LEU A 164 21.18 7.72 1.96
C LEU A 164 20.34 6.56 2.52
N ILE A 165 20.92 5.72 3.37
CA ILE A 165 20.21 4.61 3.99
C ILE A 165 19.35 5.14 5.14
N ILE A 166 18.05 4.92 5.06
CA ILE A 166 17.14 5.25 6.15
C ILE A 166 17.29 4.20 7.25
N PRO A 167 17.59 4.59 8.50
CA PRO A 167 17.66 3.66 9.61
C PRO A 167 16.35 2.88 9.77
N THR A 168 16.42 1.59 10.02
CA THR A 168 15.23 0.73 10.18
C THR A 168 14.29 1.23 11.28
N ILE A 169 14.85 1.80 12.36
CA ILE A 169 14.07 2.36 13.45
C ILE A 169 13.15 3.49 12.97
N SER A 170 13.64 4.35 12.06
CA SER A 170 12.85 5.46 11.50
C SER A 170 11.74 4.97 10.55
N ALA A 171 11.96 3.85 9.85
CA ALA A 171 10.91 3.24 9.02
C ALA A 171 9.75 2.70 9.86
N LEU A 172 9.96 2.48 11.15
CA LEU A 172 8.99 1.94 12.11
C LEU A 172 8.42 3.01 13.07
N ASP A 173 8.53 4.31 12.75
CA ASP A 173 8.10 5.39 13.65
C ASP A 173 6.59 5.39 13.94
N HIS A 174 5.80 4.74 13.09
CA HIS A 174 4.37 4.55 13.28
C HIS A 174 4.02 3.44 14.29
N ILE A 175 5.00 2.64 14.75
CA ILE A 175 4.83 1.57 15.73
C ILE A 175 5.18 2.10 17.12
N SER A 176 4.34 1.79 18.11
CA SER A 176 4.59 2.12 19.51
C SER A 176 5.95 1.55 19.97
N THR A 177 6.64 2.31 20.81
CA THR A 177 8.00 1.97 21.24
C THR A 177 8.04 1.61 22.71
N LEU A 178 8.72 0.50 23.04
CA LEU A 178 9.06 0.10 24.39
C LEU A 178 10.59 0.10 24.52
N VAL A 179 11.08 0.67 25.62
CA VAL A 179 12.51 0.74 25.92
C VAL A 179 12.85 -0.32 26.96
N LEU A 180 13.76 -1.23 26.65
CA LEU A 180 14.36 -2.12 27.66
C LEU A 180 15.51 -1.39 28.34
N ILE A 181 15.41 -1.28 29.66
CA ILE A 181 16.35 -0.50 30.49
C ILE A 181 17.40 -1.42 31.13
N ASN A 182 17.03 -2.66 31.43
CA ASN A 182 17.82 -3.64 32.17
C ASN A 182 18.60 -4.53 31.18
N GLU A 183 19.90 -4.73 31.42
CA GLU A 183 20.75 -5.61 30.60
C GLU A 183 20.28 -7.08 30.63
N GLU A 184 19.71 -7.53 31.73
CA GLU A 184 19.14 -8.88 31.84
C GLU A 184 17.94 -9.05 30.89
N GLU A 185 17.03 -8.07 30.83
CA GLU A 185 15.91 -8.07 29.88
C GLU A 185 16.38 -8.04 28.43
N ILE A 186 17.43 -7.25 28.13
CA ILE A 186 18.03 -7.20 26.80
C ILE A 186 18.62 -8.57 26.43
N ASN A 187 19.31 -9.25 27.37
CA ASN A 187 19.83 -10.60 27.15
C ASN A 187 18.71 -11.62 26.92
N PHE A 188 17.64 -11.59 27.71
CA PHE A 188 16.48 -12.44 27.49
C PHE A 188 15.85 -12.19 26.14
N TRP A 189 15.67 -10.90 25.76
CA TRP A 189 15.19 -10.54 24.43
C TRP A 189 16.05 -11.12 23.31
N GLN A 190 17.37 -10.94 23.39
CA GLN A 190 18.31 -11.42 22.35
C GLN A 190 18.34 -12.94 22.21
N THR A 191 17.95 -13.68 23.26
CA THR A 191 17.79 -15.15 23.23
C THR A 191 16.36 -15.58 22.88
N GLY A 192 15.47 -14.66 22.54
CA GLY A 192 14.09 -14.96 22.17
C GLY A 192 13.17 -15.34 23.34
N ARG A 193 13.60 -15.07 24.57
CA ARG A 193 12.81 -15.38 25.78
C ARG A 193 11.73 -14.32 26.01
N VAL A 194 10.64 -14.76 26.60
CA VAL A 194 9.55 -13.88 27.06
C VAL A 194 10.05 -13.03 28.22
N ILE A 195 9.68 -11.74 28.22
CA ILE A 195 10.03 -10.79 29.26
C ILE A 195 8.75 -10.36 29.99
N LYS A 196 8.82 -10.18 31.31
CA LYS A 196 7.72 -9.58 32.05
C LYS A 196 7.48 -8.15 31.54
N PHE A 197 6.23 -7.87 31.25
CA PHE A 197 5.84 -6.56 30.76
C PHE A 197 5.64 -5.58 31.93
N ASP A 198 6.31 -4.41 31.88
CA ASP A 198 6.05 -3.29 32.78
C ASP A 198 5.65 -2.06 31.93
N SER A 199 4.43 -1.59 32.16
CA SER A 199 3.88 -0.41 31.48
C SER A 199 4.67 0.89 31.73
N LYS A 200 5.48 0.94 32.80
CA LYS A 200 6.32 2.11 33.13
C LYS A 200 7.44 2.34 32.12
N ASN A 201 7.84 1.29 31.38
CA ASN A 201 8.92 1.34 30.39
C ASN A 201 8.47 1.89 29.02
N PHE A 202 7.20 2.33 28.91
CA PHE A 202 6.72 2.98 27.69
C PHE A 202 7.10 4.46 27.63
N THR A 203 7.58 4.88 26.47
CA THR A 203 7.64 6.29 26.14
C THR A 203 6.22 6.82 26.00
N LYS A 204 5.81 7.71 26.91
CA LYS A 204 4.48 8.33 26.96
C LYS A 204 4.13 8.97 25.62
N ASN A 205 2.97 8.62 25.07
CA ASN A 205 2.06 9.46 24.27
C ASN A 205 1.20 8.72 23.25
N CYS A 206 0.89 7.44 23.43
CA CYS A 206 -0.12 6.78 22.57
C CYS A 206 -1.13 6.01 23.44
N SER A 207 -2.39 6.09 23.10
CA SER A 207 -3.38 5.09 23.49
C SER A 207 -2.86 3.73 23.01
N PHE A 208 -2.48 2.88 23.95
CA PHE A 208 -1.76 1.66 23.68
C PHE A 208 -2.74 0.59 23.21
N ASP A 209 -2.53 0.10 21.99
CA ASP A 209 -3.29 -1.02 21.43
C ASP A 209 -2.44 -2.30 21.55
N TYR A 210 -2.74 -3.11 22.56
CA TYR A 210 -2.02 -4.35 22.86
C TYR A 210 -2.10 -5.39 21.74
N THR A 211 -3.03 -5.24 20.80
CA THR A 211 -3.17 -6.13 19.66
C THR A 211 -2.16 -5.85 18.55
N LYS A 212 -1.47 -4.70 18.62
CA LYS A 212 -0.52 -4.25 17.61
C LYS A 212 0.93 -4.59 17.97
N PRO A 213 1.80 -4.69 16.95
CA PRO A 213 3.23 -4.87 17.17
C PRO A 213 3.85 -3.69 17.92
N ILE A 214 4.88 -3.98 18.69
CA ILE A 214 5.66 -3.03 19.48
C ILE A 214 7.10 -3.08 19.02
N LYS A 215 7.67 -1.91 18.78
CA LYS A 215 9.08 -1.72 18.50
C LYS A 215 9.87 -1.71 19.82
N ILE A 216 10.85 -2.59 19.92
CA ILE A 216 11.69 -2.72 21.11
C ILE A 216 13.05 -2.10 20.85
N ILE A 217 13.47 -1.22 21.74
CA ILE A 217 14.76 -0.53 21.65
C ILE A 217 15.49 -0.59 23.01
N ASP A 218 16.81 -0.36 22.98
CA ASP A 218 17.61 -0.11 24.18
C ASP A 218 17.67 1.39 24.54
N LEU A 219 18.34 1.71 25.64
CA LEU A 219 18.57 3.10 26.08
C LEU A 219 19.38 3.93 25.07
N LYS A 220 20.18 3.28 24.24
CA LYS A 220 20.98 3.92 23.17
C LYS A 220 20.18 4.11 21.88
N LYS A 221 18.86 3.78 21.91
CA LYS A 221 17.95 3.80 20.76
C LYS A 221 18.32 2.80 19.66
N ASN A 222 19.07 1.75 19.96
CA ASN A 222 19.25 0.66 19.01
C ASN A 222 17.98 -0.18 18.93
N LEU A 223 17.58 -0.51 17.71
CA LEU A 223 16.44 -1.39 17.47
C LEU A 223 16.82 -2.83 17.83
N LEU A 224 16.14 -3.39 18.84
CA LEU A 224 16.34 -4.77 19.30
C LEU A 224 15.37 -5.75 18.61
N GLY A 225 14.23 -5.25 18.13
CA GLY A 225 13.28 -6.09 17.42
C GLY A 225 11.84 -5.63 17.51
N ILE A 226 10.92 -6.56 17.27
CA ILE A 226 9.47 -6.36 17.35
C ILE A 226 8.87 -7.47 18.20
N GLY A 227 7.99 -7.11 19.11
CA GLY A 227 7.24 -8.01 19.96
C GLY A 227 5.76 -7.70 20.02
N PHE A 228 5.06 -8.51 20.79
CA PHE A 228 3.65 -8.36 21.11
C PHE A 228 3.45 -8.58 22.60
N ILE A 229 2.56 -7.82 23.20
CA ILE A 229 2.12 -8.08 24.58
C ILE A 229 1.01 -9.15 24.52
N ASN A 230 1.02 -10.07 25.48
CA ASN A 230 -0.05 -11.06 25.60
C ASN A 230 -1.37 -10.39 26.04
N GLU A 231 -2.50 -11.09 25.86
CA GLU A 231 -3.83 -10.58 26.19
C GLU A 231 -3.97 -10.20 27.67
N GLU A 232 -3.29 -10.90 28.56
CA GLU A 232 -3.27 -10.62 30.00
C GLU A 232 -2.42 -9.41 30.37
N GLN A 233 -1.71 -8.81 29.42
CA GLN A 233 -0.82 -7.66 29.60
C GLN A 233 0.29 -7.88 30.64
N THR A 234 0.73 -9.11 30.79
CA THR A 234 1.76 -9.51 31.76
C THR A 234 3.11 -9.79 31.12
N ASN A 235 3.12 -10.14 29.82
CA ASN A 235 4.31 -10.63 29.13
C ASN A 235 4.49 -9.97 27.78
N LEU A 236 5.75 -9.67 27.46
CA LEU A 236 6.22 -9.25 26.15
C LEU A 236 6.82 -10.45 25.41
N ASN A 237 6.21 -10.84 24.31
CA ASN A 237 6.61 -11.98 23.49
C ASN A 237 7.43 -11.51 22.29
N PRO A 238 8.69 -11.95 22.13
CA PRO A 238 9.49 -11.65 20.95
C PRO A 238 8.87 -12.28 19.70
N LYS A 239 8.76 -11.50 18.63
CA LYS A 239 8.33 -11.97 17.31
C LYS A 239 9.44 -11.87 16.27
N LEU A 240 10.25 -10.84 16.36
CA LEU A 240 11.44 -10.61 15.58
C LEU A 240 12.53 -10.10 16.48
N VAL A 241 13.63 -10.81 16.56
CA VAL A 241 14.81 -10.44 17.34
C VAL A 241 15.93 -10.04 16.38
N LEU A 242 16.49 -8.86 16.58
CA LEU A 242 17.68 -8.40 15.85
C LEU A 242 18.91 -8.63 16.72
N ASN A 243 20.04 -8.99 16.07
CA ASN A 243 21.29 -9.31 16.77
C ASN A 243 21.11 -10.40 17.83
N ALA A 244 20.36 -11.45 17.47
CA ALA A 244 20.19 -12.62 18.32
C ALA A 244 21.56 -13.21 18.70
N LYS A 245 21.69 -13.63 19.97
CA LYS A 245 22.87 -14.34 20.50
C LYS A 245 22.70 -15.84 20.36
#